data_5c9cdbb11f15b0af844220aeba331087
#
_entry.id   5c9cdbb11f15b0af844220aeba331087
#
_cell.length_a   1.000
_cell.length_b   1.000
_cell.length_c   1.000
_cell.angle_alpha   90.00
_cell.angle_beta   90.00
_cell.angle_gamma   90.00
#
_symmetry.space_group_name_H-M   'P 1'
#
loop_
_entity.id
_entity.type
_entity.pdbx_description
1 polymer ?
#
loop_
_entity_poly.entity_id
_entity_poly.type
_entity_poly.pdbx_seq_one_letter_code
_entity_poly.pdbx_strand_id
1 'polypeptide(L)'
;RDAARAGARHHQELETRSENRQEVTTEGIDIILALDISSSMLAEDFHPQNRIGAAKEVAKEFISGRVSDRIGLVVFAGESYTQCPLTLDYDILKTFIDRIEVGAIEDGTAIGNALTNCLNRLQDSEAESKVVILLTDGQNNRGEIDPRTAAQAAQALGVKIYTIGAGSEGTAPYPMQTPFGTRYQQIPVKIDEDLLREIAQTTGGAYFRARDEVALRQIYERIDQMETTEVEVKEYRSYTELFLPYALGTLALLILEMLLAGTRLRRTP
;
A
#
# COMPACT_ATOMS: atom_id res chain seq x y z
N ARG A 1 -34.63 37.28 -39.99
CA ARG A 1 -33.74 37.82 -38.90
C ARG A 1 -34.18 37.34 -37.51
N ASP A 2 -35.39 36.78 -37.34
CA ASP A 2 -35.89 36.39 -36.01
C ASP A 2 -35.66 34.96 -35.63
N ALA A 3 -35.33 34.06 -36.58
CA ALA A 3 -35.04 32.66 -36.32
C ALA A 3 -33.63 32.45 -35.69
N ALA A 4 -32.71 33.36 -35.90
CA ALA A 4 -31.34 33.28 -35.37
C ALA A 4 -31.22 33.71 -33.87
N ARG A 5 -32.25 34.39 -33.35
CA ARG A 5 -32.28 34.85 -31.93
C ARG A 5 -32.92 33.82 -30.98
N ALA A 6 -33.74 32.91 -31.48
CA ALA A 6 -34.34 31.84 -30.67
C ALA A 6 -33.35 30.71 -30.35
N GLY A 7 -32.41 30.41 -31.25
CA GLY A 7 -31.41 29.36 -31.05
C GLY A 7 -30.31 29.74 -30.04
N ALA A 8 -30.00 31.02 -29.89
CA ALA A 8 -28.95 31.47 -28.97
C ALA A 8 -29.41 31.53 -27.49
N ARG A 9 -30.71 31.59 -27.23
CA ARG A 9 -31.24 31.56 -25.84
C ARG A 9 -31.35 30.15 -25.27
N HIS A 10 -31.52 29.15 -26.13
CA HIS A 10 -31.62 27.75 -25.68
C HIS A 10 -30.26 27.12 -25.36
N HIS A 11 -29.15 27.69 -25.87
CA HIS A 11 -27.80 27.25 -25.52
C HIS A 11 -27.28 27.87 -24.23
N GLN A 12 -27.86 28.99 -23.76
CA GLN A 12 -27.40 29.69 -22.55
C GLN A 12 -28.06 29.17 -21.25
N GLU A 13 -29.16 28.44 -21.36
CA GLU A 13 -29.84 27.83 -20.17
C GLU A 13 -29.29 26.44 -19.77
N LEU A 14 -28.37 25.86 -20.53
CA LEU A 14 -27.75 24.56 -20.22
C LEU A 14 -26.37 24.66 -19.58
N GLU A 15 -25.79 25.87 -19.47
CA GLU A 15 -24.44 26.07 -18.90
C GLU A 15 -24.44 26.40 -17.40
N THR A 16 -25.58 26.41 -16.72
CA THR A 16 -25.63 26.56 -15.25
C THR A 16 -25.74 25.23 -14.50
N ARG A 17 -25.42 24.11 -15.17
CA ARG A 17 -25.06 22.90 -14.47
C ARG A 17 -23.58 23.03 -14.12
N SER A 18 -23.29 23.64 -12.98
CA SER A 18 -21.98 23.54 -12.36
C SER A 18 -21.66 22.05 -12.25
N GLU A 19 -20.96 21.50 -13.24
CA GLU A 19 -20.16 20.32 -13.04
C GLU A 19 -19.12 20.72 -12.01
N ASN A 20 -19.46 20.49 -10.74
CA ASN A 20 -18.47 20.32 -9.71
C ASN A 20 -17.74 19.04 -10.10
N ARG A 21 -16.80 19.15 -11.05
CA ARG A 21 -15.79 18.18 -11.31
C ARG A 21 -14.93 18.19 -10.05
N GLN A 22 -15.38 17.46 -9.00
CA GLN A 22 -14.45 17.02 -8.00
C GLN A 22 -13.42 16.22 -8.80
N GLU A 23 -12.24 16.82 -9.01
CA GLU A 23 -11.06 16.02 -9.27
C GLU A 23 -11.00 15.06 -8.08
N VAL A 24 -11.40 13.82 -8.32
CA VAL A 24 -11.11 12.72 -7.43
C VAL A 24 -9.59 12.59 -7.52
N THR A 25 -8.90 13.34 -6.66
CA THR A 25 -7.50 13.09 -6.38
C THR A 25 -7.52 11.72 -5.71
N THR A 26 -7.22 10.68 -6.46
CA THR A 26 -6.94 9.37 -5.92
C THR A 26 -5.70 9.58 -5.05
N GLU A 27 -5.89 9.79 -3.76
CA GLU A 27 -4.77 9.84 -2.83
C GLU A 27 -4.15 8.46 -2.86
N GLY A 28 -2.91 8.38 -3.39
CA GLY A 28 -2.17 7.14 -3.48
C GLY A 28 -1.92 6.58 -2.08
N ILE A 29 -1.72 5.27 -1.99
CA ILE A 29 -1.34 4.61 -0.73
C ILE A 29 0.17 4.72 -0.50
N ASP A 30 0.59 4.69 0.77
CA ASP A 30 2.00 4.64 1.13
C ASP A 30 2.42 3.20 1.44
N ILE A 31 3.37 2.69 0.68
CA ILE A 31 3.84 1.30 0.77
C ILE A 31 5.30 1.26 1.14
N ILE A 32 5.67 0.48 2.17
CA ILE A 32 7.06 0.12 2.42
C ILE A 32 7.27 -1.35 2.07
N LEU A 33 8.18 -1.60 1.14
CA LEU A 33 8.70 -2.94 0.88
C LEU A 33 9.81 -3.24 1.88
N ALA A 34 9.62 -4.26 2.74
CA ALA A 34 10.61 -4.74 3.69
C ALA A 34 11.15 -6.08 3.18
N LEU A 35 12.39 -6.06 2.67
CA LEU A 35 13.02 -7.22 2.04
C LEU A 35 14.11 -7.80 2.93
N ASP A 36 14.00 -9.08 3.24
CA ASP A 36 15.03 -9.86 3.90
C ASP A 36 16.22 -10.05 2.93
N ILE A 37 17.42 -9.72 3.42
CA ILE A 37 18.68 -9.91 2.70
C ILE A 37 19.66 -10.78 3.47
N SER A 38 19.15 -11.62 4.37
CA SER A 38 19.93 -12.64 5.06
C SER A 38 20.49 -13.67 4.07
N SER A 39 21.53 -14.39 4.51
CA SER A 39 22.23 -15.34 3.64
C SER A 39 21.32 -16.45 3.11
N SER A 40 20.26 -16.85 3.85
CA SER A 40 19.29 -17.85 3.39
C SER A 40 18.55 -17.45 2.10
N MET A 41 18.43 -16.15 1.82
CA MET A 41 17.83 -15.64 0.59
C MET A 41 18.64 -15.94 -0.68
N LEU A 42 19.89 -16.47 -0.55
CA LEU A 42 20.67 -17.01 -1.66
C LEU A 42 20.25 -18.41 -2.07
N ALA A 43 19.34 -19.08 -1.34
CA ALA A 43 18.85 -20.39 -1.71
C ALA A 43 18.19 -20.39 -3.09
N GLU A 44 18.49 -21.42 -3.89
CA GLU A 44 18.10 -21.52 -5.31
C GLU A 44 16.88 -22.43 -5.50
N ASP A 45 15.83 -22.24 -4.70
CA ASP A 45 14.55 -22.94 -4.83
C ASP A 45 13.47 -22.14 -5.58
N PHE A 46 13.80 -20.90 -6.02
CA PHE A 46 12.94 -20.02 -6.83
C PHE A 46 13.44 -19.97 -8.29
N HIS A 47 13.44 -21.11 -8.96
CA HIS A 47 13.93 -21.19 -10.35
C HIS A 47 13.25 -20.18 -11.29
N PRO A 48 14.00 -19.52 -12.24
CA PRO A 48 15.41 -19.76 -12.57
C PRO A 48 16.43 -19.03 -11.68
N GLN A 49 15.99 -18.25 -10.70
CA GLN A 49 16.83 -17.44 -9.82
C GLN A 49 16.90 -18.02 -8.40
N ASN A 50 17.65 -17.35 -7.52
CA ASN A 50 17.54 -17.54 -6.07
C ASN A 50 16.39 -16.68 -5.50
N ARG A 51 16.07 -16.85 -4.21
CA ARG A 51 14.95 -16.13 -3.56
C ARG A 51 15.08 -14.62 -3.67
N ILE A 52 16.26 -14.05 -3.40
CA ILE A 52 16.47 -12.60 -3.48
C ILE A 52 16.37 -12.09 -4.92
N GLY A 53 16.86 -12.84 -5.90
CA GLY A 53 16.70 -12.50 -7.31
C GLY A 53 15.23 -12.42 -7.71
N ALA A 54 14.46 -13.46 -7.39
CA ALA A 54 13.02 -13.47 -7.64
C ALA A 54 12.28 -12.33 -6.89
N ALA A 55 12.65 -12.08 -5.62
CA ALA A 55 12.07 -10.98 -4.84
C ALA A 55 12.31 -9.60 -5.49
N LYS A 56 13.52 -9.35 -6.01
CA LYS A 56 13.86 -8.12 -6.72
C LYS A 56 13.03 -7.94 -7.99
N GLU A 57 12.93 -8.99 -8.83
CA GLU A 57 12.19 -8.91 -10.09
C GLU A 57 10.70 -8.67 -9.85
N VAL A 58 10.08 -9.45 -8.95
CA VAL A 58 8.67 -9.28 -8.63
C VAL A 58 8.37 -7.92 -7.98
N ALA A 59 9.26 -7.42 -7.11
CA ALA A 59 9.13 -6.08 -6.54
C ALA A 59 9.19 -4.98 -7.61
N LYS A 60 10.09 -5.10 -8.61
CA LYS A 60 10.17 -4.15 -9.72
C LYS A 60 8.94 -4.20 -10.63
N GLU A 61 8.39 -5.39 -10.88
CA GLU A 61 7.13 -5.56 -11.62
C GLU A 61 5.97 -4.88 -10.88
N PHE A 62 5.85 -5.12 -9.58
CA PHE A 62 4.84 -4.50 -8.73
C PHE A 62 4.91 -2.96 -8.75
N ILE A 63 6.12 -2.40 -8.62
CA ILE A 63 6.34 -0.95 -8.69
C ILE A 63 5.95 -0.40 -10.07
N SER A 64 6.23 -1.14 -11.15
CA SER A 64 5.93 -0.71 -12.52
C SER A 64 4.43 -0.60 -12.81
N GLY A 65 3.59 -1.29 -12.06
CA GLY A 65 2.13 -1.21 -12.15
C GLY A 65 1.51 -0.02 -11.41
N ARG A 66 2.31 0.78 -10.69
CA ARG A 66 1.82 1.89 -9.86
C ARG A 66 1.88 3.23 -10.58
N VAL A 67 0.99 4.15 -10.20
CA VAL A 67 0.89 5.48 -10.83
C VAL A 67 1.02 6.60 -9.80
N SER A 68 0.38 6.49 -8.64
CA SER A 68 0.26 7.56 -7.65
C SER A 68 0.68 7.14 -6.23
N ASP A 69 1.10 5.89 -6.02
CA ASP A 69 1.50 5.40 -4.70
C ASP A 69 2.93 5.78 -4.36
N ARG A 70 3.18 6.27 -3.15
CA ARG A 70 4.56 6.44 -2.67
C ARG A 70 5.08 5.12 -2.15
N ILE A 71 6.22 4.70 -2.67
CA ILE A 71 6.82 3.42 -2.29
C ILE A 71 8.21 3.68 -1.69
N GLY A 72 8.47 3.06 -0.55
CA GLY A 72 9.78 3.05 0.10
C GLY A 72 10.34 1.63 0.19
N LEU A 73 11.64 1.54 0.47
CA LEU A 73 12.36 0.28 0.55
C LEU A 73 13.18 0.21 1.84
N VAL A 74 12.88 -0.78 2.65
CA VAL A 74 13.67 -1.17 3.82
C VAL A 74 14.26 -2.54 3.54
N VAL A 75 15.55 -2.71 3.80
CA VAL A 75 16.23 -4.01 3.76
C VAL A 75 16.68 -4.40 5.15
N PHE A 76 16.67 -5.69 5.43
CA PHE A 76 17.07 -6.18 6.74
C PHE A 76 17.72 -7.57 6.69
N ALA A 77 18.57 -7.82 7.66
CA ALA A 77 19.16 -9.11 8.03
C ALA A 77 19.30 -9.11 9.56
N GLY A 78 20.49 -9.20 10.12
CA GLY A 78 20.73 -9.01 11.57
C GLY A 78 20.37 -7.62 12.07
N GLU A 79 20.42 -6.62 11.19
CA GLU A 79 19.98 -5.24 11.41
C GLU A 79 19.06 -4.79 10.26
N SER A 80 18.49 -3.58 10.34
CA SER A 80 17.65 -3.02 9.29
C SER A 80 18.03 -1.58 8.95
N TYR A 81 17.93 -1.21 7.66
CA TYR A 81 18.08 0.17 7.23
C TYR A 81 17.15 0.53 6.08
N THR A 82 16.88 1.83 5.96
CA THR A 82 16.09 2.36 4.86
C THR A 82 16.98 2.51 3.63
N GLN A 83 16.75 1.70 2.62
CA GLN A 83 17.46 1.74 1.34
C GLN A 83 16.95 2.87 0.45
N CYS A 84 15.62 3.11 0.47
CA CYS A 84 14.97 4.22 -0.21
C CYS A 84 13.80 4.74 0.65
N PRO A 85 13.71 6.05 0.91
CA PRO A 85 12.52 6.62 1.56
C PRO A 85 11.31 6.56 0.62
N LEU A 86 10.11 6.88 1.15
CA LEU A 86 8.89 6.99 0.35
C LEU A 86 9.09 7.96 -0.82
N THR A 87 8.84 7.47 -2.05
CA THR A 87 9.01 8.25 -3.28
C THR A 87 8.00 7.86 -4.36
N LEU A 88 7.70 8.80 -5.26
CA LEU A 88 6.99 8.56 -6.53
C LEU A 88 7.96 8.30 -7.69
N ASP A 89 9.27 8.44 -7.46
CA ASP A 89 10.30 8.17 -8.49
C ASP A 89 10.58 6.66 -8.54
N TYR A 90 9.80 5.97 -9.33
CA TYR A 90 9.88 4.52 -9.46
C TYR A 90 11.17 4.04 -10.13
N ASP A 91 11.79 4.85 -10.98
CA ASP A 91 13.03 4.48 -11.66
C ASP A 91 14.22 4.53 -10.68
N ILE A 92 14.24 5.52 -9.79
CA ILE A 92 15.24 5.58 -8.74
C ILE A 92 15.04 4.42 -7.74
N LEU A 93 13.79 4.11 -7.39
CA LEU A 93 13.47 2.99 -6.50
C LEU A 93 13.93 1.64 -7.09
N LYS A 94 13.68 1.38 -8.36
CA LYS A 94 14.16 0.18 -9.08
C LYS A 94 15.67 0.10 -9.08
N THR A 95 16.36 1.24 -9.26
CA THR A 95 17.82 1.31 -9.18
C THR A 95 18.32 0.91 -7.79
N PHE A 96 17.63 1.30 -6.70
CA PHE A 96 17.99 0.89 -5.36
C PHE A 96 17.73 -0.60 -5.12
N ILE A 97 16.65 -1.17 -5.68
CA ILE A 97 16.39 -2.62 -5.64
C ILE A 97 17.52 -3.40 -6.33
N ASP A 98 17.97 -2.95 -7.50
CA ASP A 98 19.06 -3.63 -8.24
C ASP A 98 20.38 -3.65 -7.44
N ARG A 99 20.64 -2.62 -6.62
CA ARG A 99 21.83 -2.49 -5.79
C ARG A 99 21.79 -3.28 -4.47
N ILE A 100 20.69 -3.96 -4.16
CA ILE A 100 20.62 -4.82 -2.97
C ILE A 100 21.60 -5.98 -3.12
N GLU A 101 22.44 -6.18 -2.11
CA GLU A 101 23.39 -7.28 -2.05
C GLU A 101 23.25 -8.02 -0.70
N VAL A 102 23.21 -9.35 -0.77
CA VAL A 102 23.25 -10.20 0.43
C VAL A 102 24.66 -10.10 1.04
N GLY A 103 24.72 -9.97 2.37
CA GLY A 103 25.98 -9.79 3.09
C GLY A 103 26.42 -8.33 3.27
N ALA A 104 25.64 -7.36 2.84
CA ALA A 104 25.87 -5.93 3.12
C ALA A 104 25.66 -5.60 4.61
N ILE A 105 24.91 -6.41 5.34
CA ILE A 105 24.65 -6.31 6.78
C ILE A 105 25.09 -7.62 7.45
N GLU A 106 25.37 -7.57 8.77
CA GLU A 106 25.60 -8.78 9.56
C GLU A 106 24.45 -9.77 9.39
N ASP A 107 24.79 -11.05 9.20
CA ASP A 107 23.81 -12.11 8.93
C ASP A 107 22.87 -12.37 10.12
N GLY A 108 21.66 -12.78 9.81
CA GLY A 108 20.58 -13.02 10.76
C GLY A 108 19.27 -12.44 10.24
N THR A 109 18.21 -12.48 11.05
CA THR A 109 16.87 -11.99 10.65
C THR A 109 16.23 -11.26 11.81
N ALA A 110 16.21 -9.92 11.74
CA ALA A 110 15.70 -9.01 12.77
C ALA A 110 14.35 -8.41 12.35
N ILE A 111 13.29 -9.24 12.32
CA ILE A 111 11.94 -8.84 11.84
C ILE A 111 11.39 -7.65 12.64
N GLY A 112 11.50 -7.68 13.98
CA GLY A 112 10.98 -6.62 14.83
C GLY A 112 11.64 -5.26 14.56
N ASN A 113 12.96 -5.24 14.37
CA ASN A 113 13.69 -4.02 14.01
C ASN A 113 13.31 -3.53 12.60
N ALA A 114 13.14 -4.45 11.65
CA ALA A 114 12.69 -4.13 10.29
C ALA A 114 11.30 -3.46 10.28
N LEU A 115 10.33 -4.04 10.98
CA LEU A 115 8.99 -3.49 11.12
C LEU A 115 9.03 -2.09 11.77
N THR A 116 9.79 -1.94 12.86
CA THR A 116 9.93 -0.64 13.53
C THR A 116 10.55 0.42 12.61
N ASN A 117 11.54 0.05 11.79
CA ASN A 117 12.10 0.94 10.78
C ASN A 117 11.05 1.35 9.73
N CYS A 118 10.22 0.40 9.26
CA CYS A 118 9.11 0.70 8.36
C CYS A 118 8.12 1.68 8.99
N LEU A 119 7.73 1.46 10.25
CA LEU A 119 6.81 2.33 10.98
C LEU A 119 7.35 3.75 11.12
N ASN A 120 8.64 3.90 11.40
CA ASN A 120 9.31 5.20 11.46
C ASN A 120 9.27 5.97 10.12
N ARG A 121 9.16 5.26 8.99
CA ARG A 121 9.00 5.91 7.66
C ARG A 121 7.54 6.27 7.36
N LEU A 122 6.58 5.62 8.01
CA LEU A 122 5.13 5.80 7.80
C LEU A 122 4.45 6.67 8.86
N GLN A 123 5.11 6.97 10.00
CA GLN A 123 4.48 7.68 11.11
C GLN A 123 3.99 9.09 10.73
N ASP A 124 4.73 9.80 9.87
CA ASP A 124 4.40 11.15 9.42
C ASP A 124 3.62 11.14 8.08
N SER A 125 3.17 9.98 7.64
CA SER A 125 2.38 9.83 6.43
C SER A 125 0.93 10.27 6.67
N GLU A 126 0.42 11.11 5.78
CA GLU A 126 -0.98 11.56 5.73
C GLU A 126 -1.85 10.70 4.81
N ALA A 127 -1.26 9.67 4.15
CA ALA A 127 -2.02 8.77 3.28
C ALA A 127 -3.11 8.02 4.05
N GLU A 128 -4.28 7.84 3.42
CA GLU A 128 -5.41 7.11 4.01
C GLU A 128 -5.08 5.64 4.28
N SER A 129 -4.32 5.01 3.40
CA SER A 129 -3.82 3.64 3.59
C SER A 129 -2.30 3.62 3.68
N LYS A 130 -1.79 2.96 4.73
CA LYS A 130 -0.38 2.75 5.01
C LYS A 130 -0.09 1.26 5.11
N VAL A 131 0.80 0.78 4.26
CA VAL A 131 1.04 -0.65 4.06
C VAL A 131 2.51 -0.99 4.19
N VAL A 132 2.81 -2.09 4.87
CA VAL A 132 4.12 -2.74 4.85
C VAL A 132 3.96 -4.11 4.20
N ILE A 133 4.80 -4.42 3.20
CA ILE A 133 4.91 -5.76 2.63
C ILE A 133 6.25 -6.33 3.09
N LEU A 134 6.17 -7.24 4.06
CA LEU A 134 7.33 -7.92 4.64
C LEU A 134 7.56 -9.24 3.92
N LEU A 135 8.73 -9.40 3.31
CA LEU A 135 9.16 -10.65 2.67
C LEU A 135 10.38 -11.20 3.41
N THR A 136 10.27 -12.42 3.91
CA THR A 136 11.34 -13.12 4.63
C THR A 136 11.27 -14.63 4.38
N ASP A 137 12.39 -15.31 4.48
CA ASP A 137 12.50 -16.77 4.42
C ASP A 137 12.94 -17.40 5.75
N GLY A 138 13.10 -16.57 6.79
CA GLY A 138 13.71 -16.94 8.06
C GLY A 138 12.78 -16.91 9.28
N GLN A 139 13.41 -17.21 10.40
CA GLN A 139 12.86 -17.07 11.74
C GLN A 139 13.50 -15.83 12.39
N ASN A 140 12.74 -15.09 13.19
CA ASN A 140 13.33 -13.99 13.95
C ASN A 140 14.36 -14.53 14.94
N ASN A 141 15.63 -14.23 14.71
CA ASN A 141 16.76 -14.70 15.51
C ASN A 141 17.74 -13.60 15.95
N ARG A 142 17.46 -12.37 15.54
CA ARG A 142 18.23 -11.16 15.84
C ARG A 142 17.31 -9.99 16.14
N GLY A 143 17.91 -8.87 16.56
CA GLY A 143 17.21 -7.63 16.86
C GLY A 143 16.80 -7.51 18.33
N GLU A 144 16.60 -6.28 18.78
CA GLU A 144 16.24 -5.95 20.16
C GLU A 144 14.71 -5.85 20.35
N ILE A 145 13.98 -5.62 19.26
CA ILE A 145 12.53 -5.41 19.28
C ILE A 145 11.83 -6.72 18.94
N ASP A 146 10.92 -7.13 19.82
CA ASP A 146 10.07 -8.28 19.55
C ASP A 146 9.10 -7.98 18.39
N PRO A 147 8.97 -8.87 17.38
CA PRO A 147 8.10 -8.66 16.23
C PRO A 147 6.63 -8.43 16.57
N ARG A 148 6.11 -9.05 17.66
CA ARG A 148 4.74 -8.86 18.13
C ARG A 148 4.54 -7.47 18.67
N THR A 149 5.54 -6.95 19.41
CA THR A 149 5.52 -5.57 19.90
C THR A 149 5.51 -4.58 18.75
N ALA A 150 6.31 -4.82 17.70
CA ALA A 150 6.29 -4.00 16.48
C ALA A 150 4.94 -4.07 15.76
N ALA A 151 4.30 -5.24 15.69
CA ALA A 151 2.97 -5.40 15.11
C ALA A 151 1.88 -4.65 15.90
N GLN A 152 1.94 -4.65 17.22
CA GLN A 152 1.02 -3.85 18.06
C GLN A 152 1.21 -2.34 17.83
N ALA A 153 2.44 -1.88 17.66
CA ALA A 153 2.73 -0.50 17.31
C ALA A 153 2.17 -0.15 15.92
N ALA A 154 2.32 -1.06 14.94
CA ALA A 154 1.74 -0.90 13.60
C ALA A 154 0.22 -0.76 13.65
N GLN A 155 -0.45 -1.62 14.42
CA GLN A 155 -1.90 -1.55 14.63
C GLN A 155 -2.32 -0.19 15.23
N ALA A 156 -1.60 0.30 16.24
CA ALA A 156 -1.89 1.60 16.86
C ALA A 156 -1.70 2.79 15.88
N LEU A 157 -0.78 2.66 14.91
CA LEU A 157 -0.53 3.66 13.86
C LEU A 157 -1.44 3.50 12.63
N GLY A 158 -2.33 2.50 12.62
CA GLY A 158 -3.18 2.19 11.48
C GLY A 158 -2.40 1.69 10.25
N VAL A 159 -1.25 1.04 10.47
CA VAL A 159 -0.42 0.47 9.39
C VAL A 159 -0.75 -1.01 9.24
N LYS A 160 -1.16 -1.42 8.04
CA LYS A 160 -1.37 -2.83 7.70
C LYS A 160 -0.05 -3.50 7.34
N ILE A 161 0.15 -4.73 7.78
CA ILE A 161 1.34 -5.52 7.43
C ILE A 161 0.91 -6.78 6.70
N TYR A 162 1.30 -6.90 5.44
CA TYR A 162 1.25 -8.14 4.68
C TYR A 162 2.57 -8.87 4.87
N THR A 163 2.50 -10.14 5.27
CA THR A 163 3.69 -10.95 5.50
C THR A 163 3.77 -12.07 4.46
N ILE A 164 4.95 -12.21 3.84
CA ILE A 164 5.21 -13.21 2.81
C ILE A 164 6.37 -14.08 3.27
N GLY A 165 6.09 -15.35 3.53
CA GLY A 165 7.12 -16.35 3.77
C GLY A 165 7.62 -16.94 2.45
N ALA A 166 8.89 -16.70 2.09
CA ALA A 166 9.47 -17.14 0.83
C ALA A 166 10.29 -18.45 1.01
N GLY A 167 9.97 -19.49 0.26
CA GLY A 167 10.76 -20.73 0.27
C GLY A 167 9.93 -21.97 -0.02
N SER A 168 10.56 -22.99 -0.58
CA SER A 168 9.99 -24.31 -0.81
C SER A 168 9.67 -25.04 0.50
N GLU A 169 9.07 -26.21 0.43
CA GLU A 169 8.89 -27.10 1.58
C GLU A 169 10.10 -28.02 1.74
N GLY A 170 10.51 -28.22 3.00
CA GLY A 170 11.56 -29.19 3.35
C GLY A 170 12.96 -28.63 3.28
N THR A 171 13.68 -28.80 2.17
CA THR A 171 15.05 -28.33 1.99
C THR A 171 15.22 -27.58 0.68
N ALA A 172 16.17 -26.63 0.65
CA ALA A 172 16.50 -25.83 -0.52
C ALA A 172 18.00 -25.97 -0.86
N PRO A 173 18.38 -25.97 -2.15
CA PRO A 173 19.77 -25.95 -2.57
C PRO A 173 20.38 -24.57 -2.25
N TYR A 174 21.48 -24.57 -1.50
CA TYR A 174 22.22 -23.39 -1.12
C TYR A 174 23.62 -23.40 -1.75
N PRO A 175 24.02 -22.36 -2.52
CA PRO A 175 25.33 -22.30 -3.15
C PRO A 175 26.42 -21.94 -2.14
N MET A 176 27.38 -22.84 -1.94
CA MET A 176 28.56 -22.60 -1.15
C MET A 176 29.75 -22.35 -2.06
N GLN A 177 30.40 -21.20 -1.92
CA GLN A 177 31.65 -20.91 -2.61
C GLN A 177 32.81 -21.69 -1.97
N THR A 178 33.49 -22.49 -2.76
CA THR A 178 34.68 -23.22 -2.32
C THR A 178 35.87 -22.88 -3.22
N PRO A 179 37.14 -23.14 -2.78
CA PRO A 179 38.31 -22.90 -3.65
C PRO A 179 38.27 -23.69 -4.96
N PHE A 180 37.42 -24.72 -5.05
CA PHE A 180 37.27 -25.58 -6.24
C PHE A 180 35.98 -25.29 -7.04
N GLY A 181 35.32 -24.14 -6.79
CA GLY A 181 34.07 -23.74 -7.44
C GLY A 181 32.85 -23.84 -6.50
N THR A 182 31.66 -23.53 -7.05
CA THR A 182 30.41 -23.57 -6.31
C THR A 182 29.97 -24.99 -6.03
N ARG A 183 29.66 -25.31 -4.78
CA ARG A 183 29.02 -26.56 -4.35
C ARG A 183 27.65 -26.26 -3.76
N TYR A 184 26.68 -27.15 -4.01
CA TYR A 184 25.34 -27.00 -3.46
C TYR A 184 25.16 -27.88 -2.24
N GLN A 185 24.69 -27.28 -1.16
CA GLN A 185 24.28 -27.97 0.06
C GLN A 185 22.79 -27.82 0.24
N GLN A 186 22.11 -28.91 0.62
CA GLN A 186 20.70 -28.85 1.00
C GLN A 186 20.58 -28.26 2.42
N ILE A 187 19.93 -27.11 2.55
CA ILE A 187 19.65 -26.51 3.84
C ILE A 187 18.16 -26.65 4.18
N PRO A 188 17.79 -26.86 5.46
CA PRO A 188 16.39 -26.91 5.86
C PRO A 188 15.75 -25.54 5.73
N VAL A 189 14.56 -25.48 5.13
CA VAL A 189 13.75 -24.27 5.07
C VAL A 189 12.96 -24.13 6.37
N LYS A 190 13.24 -23.08 7.15
CA LYS A 190 12.63 -22.85 8.46
C LYS A 190 12.00 -21.48 8.49
N ILE A 191 10.72 -21.38 8.18
CA ILE A 191 9.94 -20.15 8.26
C ILE A 191 9.04 -20.23 9.48
N ASP A 192 9.00 -19.17 10.27
CA ASP A 192 8.06 -19.05 11.39
C ASP A 192 6.72 -18.53 10.90
N GLU A 193 5.95 -19.43 10.26
CA GLU A 193 4.65 -19.07 9.69
C GLU A 193 3.65 -18.60 10.74
N ASP A 194 3.74 -19.11 11.97
CA ASP A 194 2.83 -18.76 13.05
C ASP A 194 3.07 -17.30 13.48
N LEU A 195 4.32 -16.91 13.65
CA LEU A 195 4.69 -15.52 13.92
C LEU A 195 4.26 -14.59 12.79
N LEU A 196 4.50 -14.97 11.52
CA LEU A 196 4.13 -14.15 10.37
C LEU A 196 2.60 -13.99 10.25
N ARG A 197 1.82 -15.04 10.51
CA ARG A 197 0.35 -14.97 10.56
C ARG A 197 -0.12 -14.06 11.69
N GLU A 198 0.48 -14.17 12.87
CA GLU A 198 0.13 -13.36 14.03
C GLU A 198 0.38 -11.86 13.75
N ILE A 199 1.53 -11.49 13.17
CA ILE A 199 1.85 -10.11 12.76
C ILE A 199 0.78 -9.58 11.80
N ALA A 200 0.50 -10.33 10.73
CA ALA A 200 -0.48 -9.93 9.72
C ALA A 200 -1.89 -9.75 10.32
N GLN A 201 -2.36 -10.71 11.11
CA GLN A 201 -3.68 -10.65 11.75
C GLN A 201 -3.82 -9.48 12.72
N THR A 202 -2.80 -9.22 13.53
CA THR A 202 -2.79 -8.10 14.50
C THR A 202 -2.98 -6.76 13.80
N THR A 203 -2.46 -6.61 12.58
CA THR A 203 -2.48 -5.33 11.84
C THR A 203 -3.60 -5.25 10.79
N GLY A 204 -4.45 -6.27 10.67
CA GLY A 204 -5.50 -6.32 9.67
C GLY A 204 -5.02 -6.67 8.25
N GLY A 205 -3.77 -7.11 8.10
CA GLY A 205 -3.23 -7.63 6.86
C GLY A 205 -3.45 -9.14 6.68
N ALA A 206 -2.66 -9.76 5.80
CA ALA A 206 -2.73 -11.18 5.52
C ALA A 206 -1.34 -11.81 5.39
N TYR A 207 -1.23 -13.10 5.78
CA TYR A 207 -0.06 -13.93 5.56
C TYR A 207 -0.19 -14.71 4.27
N PHE A 208 0.92 -14.79 3.51
CA PHE A 208 1.04 -15.59 2.31
C PHE A 208 2.29 -16.46 2.34
N ARG A 209 2.23 -17.58 1.64
CA ARG A 209 3.39 -18.46 1.42
C ARG A 209 3.76 -18.48 -0.05
N ALA A 210 4.93 -17.96 -0.42
CA ALA A 210 5.50 -18.06 -1.74
C ALA A 210 6.45 -19.26 -1.81
N ARG A 211 6.17 -20.21 -2.69
CA ARG A 211 7.00 -21.42 -2.88
C ARG A 211 7.89 -21.31 -4.11
N ASP A 212 7.58 -20.38 -4.98
CA ASP A 212 8.29 -20.09 -6.21
C ASP A 212 8.02 -18.64 -6.64
N GLU A 213 8.67 -18.19 -7.72
CA GLU A 213 8.53 -16.84 -8.26
C GLU A 213 7.11 -16.55 -8.76
N VAL A 214 6.43 -17.54 -9.35
CA VAL A 214 5.06 -17.37 -9.88
C VAL A 214 4.08 -17.13 -8.74
N ALA A 215 4.18 -17.92 -7.66
CA ALA A 215 3.38 -17.71 -6.46
C ALA A 215 3.65 -16.33 -5.83
N LEU A 216 4.91 -15.89 -5.79
CA LEU A 216 5.28 -14.58 -5.27
C LEU A 216 4.62 -13.45 -6.08
N ARG A 217 4.64 -13.52 -7.42
CA ARG A 217 3.98 -12.56 -8.31
C ARG A 217 2.47 -12.49 -8.06
N GLN A 218 1.80 -13.64 -7.98
CA GLN A 218 0.36 -13.71 -7.69
C GLN A 218 -0.01 -13.14 -6.31
N ILE A 219 0.87 -13.29 -5.32
CA ILE A 219 0.69 -12.69 -3.98
C ILE A 219 0.73 -11.17 -4.07
N TYR A 220 1.70 -10.60 -4.77
CA TYR A 220 1.75 -9.15 -4.95
C TYR A 220 0.53 -8.60 -5.71
N GLU A 221 0.08 -9.27 -6.75
CA GLU A 221 -1.16 -8.92 -7.46
C GLU A 221 -2.39 -8.98 -6.54
N ARG A 222 -2.45 -9.98 -5.65
CA ARG A 222 -3.53 -10.11 -4.69
C ARG A 222 -3.53 -9.01 -3.64
N ILE A 223 -2.35 -8.63 -3.12
CA ILE A 223 -2.21 -7.49 -2.19
C ILE A 223 -2.69 -6.21 -2.86
N ASP A 224 -2.30 -5.99 -4.11
CA ASP A 224 -2.75 -4.87 -4.92
C ASP A 224 -4.27 -4.77 -5.01
N GLN A 225 -4.93 -5.86 -5.36
CA GLN A 225 -6.38 -5.93 -5.43
C GLN A 225 -7.06 -5.65 -4.09
N MET A 226 -6.50 -6.12 -2.98
CA MET A 226 -7.05 -5.92 -1.63
C MET A 226 -7.01 -4.43 -1.24
N GLU A 227 -5.91 -3.74 -1.51
CA GLU A 227 -5.76 -2.32 -1.16
C GLU A 227 -6.58 -1.41 -2.10
N THR A 228 -6.59 -1.68 -3.41
CA THR A 228 -7.40 -0.92 -4.37
C THR A 228 -8.90 -0.99 -4.04
N THR A 229 -9.39 -2.16 -3.66
CA THR A 229 -10.82 -2.35 -3.30
C THR A 229 -11.20 -1.56 -2.05
N GLU A 230 -10.31 -1.43 -1.06
CA GLU A 230 -10.61 -0.67 0.16
C GLU A 230 -10.65 0.84 -0.09
N VAL A 231 -9.78 1.38 -0.92
CA VAL A 231 -9.78 2.80 -1.30
C VAL A 231 -11.07 3.15 -2.03
N GLU A 232 -11.49 2.36 -3.02
CA GLU A 232 -12.76 2.56 -3.74
C GLU A 232 -13.99 2.56 -2.83
N VAL A 233 -14.04 1.69 -1.82
CA VAL A 233 -15.18 1.63 -0.87
C VAL A 233 -15.25 2.86 0.02
N LYS A 234 -14.12 3.46 0.38
CA LYS A 234 -14.08 4.69 1.19
C LYS A 234 -14.58 5.91 0.41
N GLU A 235 -14.23 6.05 -0.85
CA GLU A 235 -14.69 7.16 -1.73
C GLU A 235 -16.22 7.23 -1.87
N TYR A 236 -16.91 6.11 -1.91
CA TYR A 236 -18.37 6.07 -2.03
C TYR A 236 -19.16 6.59 -0.81
N ARG A 237 -18.52 6.88 0.32
CA ARG A 237 -19.19 7.29 1.56
C ARG A 237 -19.22 8.80 1.84
N SER A 238 -18.60 9.61 1.02
CA SER A 238 -18.58 11.07 1.21
C SER A 238 -19.70 11.77 0.43
N TYR A 239 -20.96 11.50 0.77
CA TYR A 239 -22.09 12.31 0.29
C TYR A 239 -22.25 13.53 1.18
N THR A 240 -21.87 14.70 0.72
CA THR A 240 -22.26 15.96 1.35
C THR A 240 -23.70 16.26 0.94
N GLU A 241 -24.64 16.04 1.85
CA GLU A 241 -26.06 16.41 1.64
C GLU A 241 -26.20 17.93 1.54
N LEU A 242 -26.23 18.48 0.34
CA LEU A 242 -26.50 19.89 0.07
C LEU A 242 -27.99 20.25 0.15
N PHE A 243 -28.83 19.35 0.62
CA PHE A 243 -30.28 19.55 0.71
C PHE A 243 -30.65 20.66 1.71
N LEU A 244 -29.96 20.75 2.84
CA LEU A 244 -30.32 21.63 3.97
C LEU A 244 -30.38 23.14 3.59
N PRO A 245 -29.38 23.74 2.90
CA PRO A 245 -29.44 25.15 2.53
C PRO A 245 -30.57 25.47 1.54
N TYR A 246 -30.89 24.58 0.63
CA TYR A 246 -32.02 24.78 -0.31
C TYR A 246 -33.36 24.63 0.39
N ALA A 247 -33.53 23.68 1.31
CA ALA A 247 -34.72 23.53 2.11
C ALA A 247 -34.98 24.74 3.01
N LEU A 248 -33.93 25.29 3.64
CA LEU A 248 -34.04 26.52 4.43
C LEU A 248 -34.37 27.75 3.58
N GLY A 249 -33.82 27.86 2.37
CA GLY A 249 -34.12 28.92 1.43
C GLY A 249 -35.59 28.92 0.97
N THR A 250 -36.13 27.74 0.62
CA THR A 250 -37.55 27.60 0.24
C THR A 250 -38.48 27.87 1.41
N LEU A 251 -38.15 27.45 2.62
CA LEU A 251 -38.93 27.75 3.82
C LEU A 251 -38.95 29.26 4.13
N ALA A 252 -37.80 29.93 4.01
CA ALA A 252 -37.73 31.39 4.19
C ALA A 252 -38.59 32.17 3.17
N LEU A 253 -38.61 31.74 1.92
CA LEU A 253 -39.47 32.32 0.87
C LEU A 253 -40.94 32.10 1.17
N LEU A 254 -41.37 30.96 1.62
CA LEU A 254 -42.76 30.68 2.02
C LEU A 254 -43.19 31.53 3.22
N ILE A 255 -42.35 31.70 4.21
CA ILE A 255 -42.63 32.59 5.36
C ILE A 255 -42.73 34.05 4.89
N LEU A 256 -41.87 34.51 3.98
CA LEU A 256 -41.93 35.87 3.42
C LEU A 256 -43.23 36.09 2.64
N GLU A 257 -43.66 35.11 1.85
CA GLU A 257 -44.95 35.15 1.13
C GLU A 257 -46.15 35.26 2.09
N MET A 258 -46.17 34.46 3.17
CA MET A 258 -47.22 34.55 4.19
C MET A 258 -47.25 35.94 4.86
N LEU A 259 -46.10 36.51 5.19
CA LEU A 259 -45.99 37.83 5.79
C LEU A 259 -46.47 38.93 4.84
N LEU A 260 -46.10 38.86 3.56
CA LEU A 260 -46.53 39.82 2.53
C LEU A 260 -48.02 39.70 2.23
N ALA A 261 -48.60 38.50 2.22
CA ALA A 261 -50.04 38.26 2.05
C ALA A 261 -50.90 38.80 3.24
N GLY A 262 -50.30 38.83 4.45
CA GLY A 262 -50.96 39.36 5.66
C GLY A 262 -50.86 40.88 5.81
N THR A 263 -50.06 41.57 5.00
CA THR A 263 -49.84 43.04 5.09
C THR A 263 -50.65 43.81 4.04
N ARG A 264 -50.46 45.17 3.94
CA ARG A 264 -51.19 46.13 3.13
C ARG A 264 -51.26 45.86 1.61
N LEU A 265 -50.59 44.88 1.09
CA LEU A 265 -50.58 44.48 -0.32
C LEU A 265 -51.74 43.62 -0.73
N ARG A 266 -52.69 43.27 0.17
CA ARG A 266 -53.95 42.63 -0.16
C ARG A 266 -54.82 43.67 -0.87
N ARG A 267 -54.83 43.64 -2.21
CA ARG A 267 -55.87 44.34 -2.99
C ARG A 267 -57.18 43.60 -2.70
N THR A 268 -58.04 44.24 -1.91
CA THR A 268 -59.45 43.90 -1.85
C THR A 268 -60.07 44.27 -3.19
N PRO A 269 -60.98 43.47 -3.73
CA PRO A 269 -61.70 43.74 -4.97
C PRO A 269 -62.56 44.98 -4.87
#